data_af77e5f5f7760c4a878e295e33049fe6
#
_entry.id   af77e5f5f7760c4a878e295e33049fe6
#
_cell.length_a   1.000
_cell.length_b   1.000
_cell.length_c   1.000
_cell.angle_alpha   90.00
_cell.angle_beta   90.00
_cell.angle_gamma   90.00
#
_symmetry.space_group_name_H-M   'P 1'
#
loop_
_entity.id
_entity.type
_entity.pdbx_description
1 polymer ?
#
loop_
_entity_poly.entity_id
_entity_poly.type
_entity_poly.pdbx_seq_one_letter_code
_entity_poly.pdbx_strand_id
1 'polypeptide(L)'
;MNRFMKAMGNGNHTLTENGALTNKSTFNAIVDFFFHGAALRSRPNEAVNLFQKAFDEDPTQALRILFYVRDVRGGQGERNIFRTVLHSIATSNSTNAKKIQAWLNKNIHLIPVYGRWDDLFIFMGTVLENSAISLIRETLEQDRVVAHPTLLAKWLPSENTSSKKTRKLASLIRQKLNLTSRQYRKVLSTLRRTIRIIETNLTNKDYTFDDAQVPSKASLRYRKAFSRNDNARYSAYLEAVNKGEKKINTSTLYPYDLLHTLWNDNDTRTVDTMWKNLPDYVDNLQGLNVTNSERYNGIVF
;
A
#
# COMPACT_ATOMS: atom_id res chain seq x y z
N MET A 1 19.38 35.83 -8.73
CA MET A 1 18.71 35.67 -7.43
C MET A 1 18.68 34.19 -7.12
N ASN A 2 19.24 33.75 -5.98
CA ASN A 2 19.34 32.33 -5.61
C ASN A 2 17.93 31.76 -5.46
N ARG A 3 17.68 30.52 -5.96
CA ARG A 3 16.39 29.80 -5.84
C ARG A 3 15.90 29.75 -4.39
N PHE A 4 16.83 29.60 -3.45
CA PHE A 4 16.56 29.63 -2.00
C PHE A 4 15.95 30.97 -1.53
N MET A 5 16.49 32.10 -1.98
CA MET A 5 15.95 33.43 -1.63
C MET A 5 14.56 33.68 -2.24
N LYS A 6 14.26 33.08 -3.39
CA LYS A 6 12.93 33.10 -3.98
C LYS A 6 11.92 32.28 -3.18
N ALA A 7 12.36 31.13 -2.65
CA ALA A 7 11.52 30.27 -1.81
C ALA A 7 11.15 30.93 -0.48
N MET A 8 12.03 31.79 0.07
CA MET A 8 11.80 32.55 1.29
C MET A 8 10.96 33.83 1.11
N GLY A 9 10.60 34.19 -0.12
CA GLY A 9 9.80 35.38 -0.41
C GLY A 9 8.34 35.24 0.05
N ASN A 10 7.72 36.36 0.47
CA ASN A 10 6.37 36.42 1.11
C ASN A 10 5.19 35.80 0.31
N GLY A 11 5.37 35.39 -0.94
CA GLY A 11 4.33 34.77 -1.77
C GLY A 11 4.33 33.25 -1.80
N ASN A 12 5.31 32.58 -1.15
CA ASN A 12 5.51 31.12 -1.24
C ASN A 12 4.94 30.35 -0.04
N HIS A 13 4.12 30.96 0.80
CA HIS A 13 3.54 30.30 1.96
C HIS A 13 2.16 29.70 1.67
N THR A 14 1.88 28.57 2.30
CA THR A 14 0.57 27.90 2.35
C THR A 14 0.40 27.21 3.71
N LEU A 15 -0.75 26.61 3.93
CA LEU A 15 -1.02 25.82 5.13
C LEU A 15 -1.09 24.34 4.76
N THR A 16 -0.59 23.48 5.64
CA THR A 16 -0.82 22.03 5.58
C THR A 16 -2.29 21.70 5.88
N GLU A 17 -2.71 20.45 5.69
CA GLU A 17 -4.06 20.00 6.08
C GLU A 17 -4.35 20.24 7.57
N ASN A 18 -3.33 20.23 8.42
CA ASN A 18 -3.44 20.47 9.87
C ASN A 18 -3.25 21.95 10.25
N GLY A 19 -3.22 22.87 9.28
CA GLY A 19 -3.11 24.32 9.53
C GLY A 19 -1.70 24.82 9.84
N ALA A 20 -0.65 23.99 9.74
CA ALA A 20 0.72 24.42 9.92
C ALA A 20 1.23 25.20 8.71
N LEU A 21 2.00 26.27 8.96
CA LEU A 21 2.62 27.06 7.89
C LEU A 21 3.69 26.25 7.15
N THR A 22 3.61 26.24 5.83
CA THR A 22 4.60 25.58 4.95
C THR A 22 4.81 26.37 3.67
N ASN A 23 5.84 26.01 2.89
CA ASN A 23 6.07 26.58 1.58
C ASN A 23 5.23 25.87 0.51
N LYS A 24 4.70 26.63 -0.46
CA LYS A 24 3.97 26.10 -1.61
C LYS A 24 4.87 25.30 -2.55
N SER A 25 6.12 25.68 -2.69
CA SER A 25 7.08 25.07 -3.58
C SER A 25 8.51 25.34 -3.10
N THR A 26 9.41 24.40 -3.33
CA THR A 26 10.86 24.55 -3.19
C THR A 26 11.49 25.14 -4.46
N PHE A 27 10.71 25.40 -5.51
CA PHE A 27 11.16 25.74 -6.87
C PHE A 27 11.98 24.61 -7.55
N ASN A 28 11.86 23.39 -7.03
CA ASN A 28 12.34 22.17 -7.63
C ASN A 28 11.18 21.16 -7.67
N ALA A 29 10.71 20.80 -8.86
CA ALA A 29 9.51 19.96 -8.99
C ALA A 29 9.72 18.54 -8.48
N ILE A 30 10.95 18.02 -8.53
CA ILE A 30 11.30 16.70 -7.99
C ILE A 30 11.14 16.69 -6.48
N VAL A 31 11.70 17.69 -5.79
CA VAL A 31 11.61 17.85 -4.35
C VAL A 31 10.16 18.07 -3.92
N ASP A 32 9.44 18.92 -4.63
CA ASP A 32 8.03 19.18 -4.36
C ASP A 32 7.18 17.91 -4.51
N PHE A 33 7.41 17.12 -5.54
CA PHE A 33 6.69 15.85 -5.74
C PHE A 33 7.01 14.83 -4.64
N PHE A 34 8.25 14.77 -4.18
CA PHE A 34 8.64 13.90 -3.08
C PHE A 34 7.93 14.25 -1.77
N PHE A 35 7.90 15.53 -1.39
CA PHE A 35 7.31 15.96 -0.13
C PHE A 35 5.78 16.09 -0.16
N HIS A 36 5.22 16.58 -1.28
CA HIS A 36 3.79 16.89 -1.37
C HIS A 36 2.98 15.79 -2.08
N GLY A 37 3.63 14.86 -2.79
CA GLY A 37 2.93 13.85 -3.58
C GLY A 37 1.85 13.11 -2.79
N ALA A 38 2.18 12.57 -1.62
CA ALA A 38 1.23 11.84 -0.80
C ALA A 38 0.18 12.74 -0.11
N ALA A 39 0.53 13.98 0.22
CA ALA A 39 -0.39 14.96 0.83
C ALA A 39 -1.50 15.39 -0.13
N LEU A 40 -1.31 15.22 -1.45
CA LEU A 40 -2.29 15.59 -2.47
C LEU A 40 -3.39 14.54 -2.71
N ARG A 41 -3.58 13.56 -1.79
CA ARG A 41 -4.58 12.49 -1.93
C ARG A 41 -6.02 12.98 -2.13
N SER A 42 -6.35 14.15 -1.58
CA SER A 42 -7.64 14.82 -1.75
C SER A 42 -7.71 15.69 -3.03
N ARG A 43 -6.56 15.96 -3.65
CA ARG A 43 -6.42 16.82 -4.83
C ARG A 43 -5.65 16.10 -5.95
N PRO A 44 -6.20 15.00 -6.51
CA PRO A 44 -5.46 14.10 -7.40
C PRO A 44 -4.98 14.76 -8.69
N ASN A 45 -5.71 15.74 -9.23
CA ASN A 45 -5.29 16.47 -10.43
C ASN A 45 -4.03 17.33 -10.19
N GLU A 46 -3.88 17.89 -8.99
CA GLU A 46 -2.66 18.63 -8.63
C GLU A 46 -1.47 17.67 -8.52
N ALA A 47 -1.67 16.47 -7.99
CA ALA A 47 -0.63 15.45 -7.95
C ALA A 47 -0.17 15.02 -9.35
N VAL A 48 -1.11 14.88 -10.31
CA VAL A 48 -0.76 14.60 -11.72
C VAL A 48 0.07 15.73 -12.32
N ASN A 49 -0.35 16.99 -12.12
CA ASN A 49 0.39 18.15 -12.63
C ASN A 49 1.78 18.26 -11.99
N LEU A 50 1.90 17.97 -10.71
CA LEU A 50 3.18 18.00 -9.99
C LEU A 50 4.12 16.89 -10.48
N PHE A 51 3.59 15.69 -10.70
CA PHE A 51 4.34 14.59 -11.32
C PHE A 51 4.82 14.96 -12.73
N GLN A 52 3.97 15.58 -13.54
CA GLN A 52 4.37 16.00 -14.90
C GLN A 52 5.53 17.00 -14.87
N LYS A 53 5.46 18.01 -14.00
CA LYS A 53 6.58 18.96 -13.81
C LYS A 53 7.86 18.26 -13.35
N ALA A 54 7.75 17.32 -12.40
CA ALA A 54 8.88 16.53 -11.93
C ALA A 54 9.47 15.67 -13.08
N PHE A 55 8.60 15.08 -13.90
CA PHE A 55 9.02 14.26 -15.05
C PHE A 55 9.71 15.09 -16.13
N ASP A 56 9.29 16.34 -16.36
CA ASP A 56 9.94 17.26 -17.28
C ASP A 56 11.33 17.70 -16.78
N GLU A 57 11.52 17.77 -15.46
CA GLU A 57 12.81 18.12 -14.84
C GLU A 57 13.80 16.94 -14.83
N ASP A 58 13.39 15.77 -14.33
CA ASP A 58 14.14 14.50 -14.39
C ASP A 58 13.19 13.30 -14.43
N PRO A 59 13.03 12.67 -15.62
CA PRO A 59 12.15 11.53 -15.81
C PRO A 59 12.46 10.34 -14.90
N THR A 60 13.74 10.07 -14.65
CA THR A 60 14.18 8.92 -13.86
C THR A 60 13.84 9.13 -12.40
N GLN A 61 14.15 10.29 -11.85
CA GLN A 61 13.84 10.59 -10.45
C GLN A 61 12.34 10.70 -10.23
N ALA A 62 11.59 11.31 -11.12
CA ALA A 62 10.14 11.38 -11.03
C ALA A 62 9.48 9.99 -10.94
N LEU A 63 9.92 9.03 -11.77
CA LEU A 63 9.43 7.65 -11.70
C LEU A 63 9.86 6.95 -10.41
N ARG A 64 11.10 7.12 -9.96
CA ARG A 64 11.56 6.57 -8.68
C ARG A 64 10.71 7.07 -7.52
N ILE A 65 10.42 8.37 -7.48
CA ILE A 65 9.57 8.98 -6.45
C ILE A 65 8.14 8.44 -6.55
N LEU A 66 7.58 8.32 -7.76
CA LEU A 66 6.22 7.76 -7.94
C LEU A 66 6.12 6.35 -7.36
N PHE A 67 7.11 5.49 -7.61
CA PHE A 67 7.16 4.15 -7.03
C PHE A 67 7.43 4.17 -5.53
N TYR A 68 8.28 5.07 -5.02
CA TYR A 68 8.50 5.26 -3.59
C TYR A 68 7.22 5.72 -2.87
N VAL A 69 6.47 6.66 -3.45
CA VAL A 69 5.16 7.08 -2.93
C VAL A 69 4.22 5.87 -2.76
N ARG A 70 4.30 4.89 -3.66
CA ARG A 70 3.47 3.67 -3.59
C ARG A 70 4.05 2.56 -2.73
N ASP A 71 5.34 2.46 -2.61
CA ASP A 71 5.98 1.32 -1.94
C ASP A 71 5.38 1.08 -0.56
N VAL A 72 4.82 -0.14 -0.39
CA VAL A 72 4.12 -0.55 0.84
C VAL A 72 5.06 -1.04 1.94
N ARG A 73 6.38 -1.18 1.65
CA ARG A 73 7.39 -1.70 2.57
C ARG A 73 8.35 -0.63 3.04
N GLY A 74 8.99 0.07 2.11
CA GLY A 74 10.03 1.06 2.42
C GLY A 74 9.66 2.49 2.02
N GLY A 75 8.47 2.71 1.42
CA GLY A 75 8.00 4.00 0.97
C GLY A 75 6.81 4.55 1.78
N GLN A 76 6.05 5.44 1.16
CA GLN A 76 4.94 6.14 1.81
C GLN A 76 3.63 5.31 1.83
N GLY A 77 3.52 4.23 1.04
CA GLY A 77 2.34 3.37 0.98
C GLY A 77 1.10 4.03 0.37
N GLU A 78 1.24 5.21 -0.26
CA GLU A 78 0.12 5.99 -0.80
C GLU A 78 -0.41 5.36 -2.10
N ARG A 79 -1.66 4.94 -2.07
CA ARG A 79 -2.28 4.19 -3.16
C ARG A 79 -3.01 5.08 -4.18
N ASN A 80 -3.74 6.07 -3.68
CA ASN A 80 -4.66 6.82 -4.53
C ASN A 80 -3.89 7.69 -5.53
N ILE A 81 -2.85 8.38 -5.09
CA ILE A 81 -2.00 9.20 -5.94
C ILE A 81 -1.31 8.36 -6.99
N PHE A 82 -0.67 7.25 -6.57
CA PHE A 82 -0.02 6.33 -7.49
C PHE A 82 -0.96 5.86 -8.60
N ARG A 83 -2.16 5.40 -8.23
CA ARG A 83 -3.18 4.95 -9.18
C ARG A 83 -3.67 6.07 -10.09
N THR A 84 -3.89 7.26 -9.55
CA THR A 84 -4.35 8.41 -10.34
C THR A 84 -3.31 8.84 -11.36
N VAL A 85 -2.05 8.96 -10.96
CA VAL A 85 -0.95 9.31 -11.86
C VAL A 85 -0.78 8.26 -12.94
N LEU A 86 -0.73 6.96 -12.59
CA LEU A 86 -0.60 5.88 -13.57
C LEU A 86 -1.79 5.81 -14.53
N HIS A 87 -3.01 6.01 -14.05
CA HIS A 87 -4.20 6.05 -14.90
C HIS A 87 -4.16 7.22 -15.86
N SER A 88 -3.77 8.42 -15.39
CA SER A 88 -3.57 9.59 -16.23
C SER A 88 -2.51 9.34 -17.32
N ILE A 89 -1.41 8.69 -16.98
CA ILE A 89 -0.39 8.27 -17.96
C ILE A 89 -0.98 7.30 -18.98
N ALA A 90 -1.68 6.26 -18.51
CA ALA A 90 -2.22 5.20 -19.38
C ALA A 90 -3.34 5.66 -20.34
N THR A 91 -3.98 6.80 -20.04
CA THR A 91 -5.07 7.39 -20.85
C THR A 91 -4.61 8.60 -21.67
N SER A 92 -3.41 9.14 -21.43
CA SER A 92 -2.90 10.31 -22.11
C SER A 92 -2.20 9.95 -23.43
N ASN A 93 -2.35 10.83 -24.42
CA ASN A 93 -1.67 10.74 -25.72
C ASN A 93 -0.43 11.64 -25.82
N SER A 94 -0.02 12.32 -24.75
CA SER A 94 1.15 13.19 -24.73
C SER A 94 2.44 12.41 -25.02
N THR A 95 3.46 13.09 -25.54
CA THR A 95 4.76 12.50 -25.86
C THR A 95 5.39 11.86 -24.61
N ASN A 96 5.35 12.54 -23.48
CA ASN A 96 5.88 12.02 -22.21
C ASN A 96 5.10 10.80 -21.73
N ALA A 97 3.76 10.83 -21.80
CA ALA A 97 2.93 9.68 -21.44
C ALA A 97 3.28 8.45 -22.31
N LYS A 98 3.46 8.61 -23.63
CA LYS A 98 3.86 7.52 -24.53
C LYS A 98 5.21 6.91 -24.17
N LYS A 99 6.19 7.73 -23.77
CA LYS A 99 7.49 7.23 -23.29
C LYS A 99 7.32 6.38 -22.02
N ILE A 100 6.52 6.86 -21.05
CA ILE A 100 6.25 6.12 -19.82
C ILE A 100 5.44 4.86 -20.09
N GLN A 101 4.44 4.91 -20.96
CA GLN A 101 3.65 3.73 -21.38
C GLN A 101 4.55 2.66 -21.99
N ALA A 102 5.48 3.03 -22.87
CA ALA A 102 6.45 2.10 -23.46
C ALA A 102 7.37 1.47 -22.41
N TRP A 103 7.79 2.25 -21.42
CA TRP A 103 8.58 1.74 -20.30
C TRP A 103 7.75 0.81 -19.40
N LEU A 104 6.50 1.19 -19.05
CA LEU A 104 5.59 0.39 -18.24
C LEU A 104 5.24 -0.94 -18.91
N ASN A 105 5.07 -0.98 -20.24
CA ASN A 105 4.84 -2.24 -20.96
C ASN A 105 5.94 -3.28 -20.70
N LYS A 106 7.18 -2.84 -20.56
CA LYS A 106 8.33 -3.71 -20.26
C LYS A 106 8.48 -4.02 -18.77
N ASN A 107 8.00 -3.13 -17.91
CA ASN A 107 8.25 -3.15 -16.47
C ASN A 107 6.97 -3.25 -15.63
N ILE A 108 5.87 -3.72 -16.21
CA ILE A 108 4.57 -3.75 -15.54
C ILE A 108 4.58 -4.66 -14.28
N HIS A 109 5.48 -5.63 -14.23
CA HIS A 109 5.71 -6.50 -13.08
C HIS A 109 6.16 -5.74 -11.82
N LEU A 110 6.73 -4.54 -11.96
CA LEU A 110 7.11 -3.70 -10.82
C LEU A 110 5.89 -3.18 -10.05
N ILE A 111 4.73 -3.08 -10.70
CA ILE A 111 3.49 -2.59 -10.04
C ILE A 111 3.14 -3.43 -8.80
N PRO A 112 2.98 -4.75 -8.87
CA PRO A 112 2.71 -5.56 -7.68
C PRO A 112 3.92 -5.70 -6.75
N VAL A 113 5.16 -5.50 -7.23
CA VAL A 113 6.37 -5.56 -6.41
C VAL A 113 6.42 -4.41 -5.40
N TYR A 114 6.21 -3.18 -5.84
CA TYR A 114 6.19 -2.00 -4.95
C TYR A 114 4.82 -1.79 -4.31
N GLY A 115 3.75 -2.17 -4.98
CA GLY A 115 2.38 -2.01 -4.53
C GLY A 115 1.69 -3.32 -4.21
N ARG A 116 0.58 -3.54 -4.89
CA ARG A 116 -0.26 -4.73 -4.76
C ARG A 116 -0.81 -5.14 -6.12
N TRP A 117 -1.22 -6.38 -6.26
CA TRP A 117 -1.80 -6.91 -7.49
C TRP A 117 -3.05 -6.15 -7.95
N ASP A 118 -3.84 -5.59 -7.03
CA ASP A 118 -5.03 -4.80 -7.37
C ASP A 118 -4.71 -3.42 -7.95
N ASP A 119 -3.45 -2.97 -7.92
CA ASP A 119 -3.01 -1.75 -8.59
C ASP A 119 -2.98 -1.92 -10.12
N LEU A 120 -2.85 -3.15 -10.64
CA LEU A 120 -2.94 -3.44 -12.07
C LEU A 120 -4.33 -3.18 -12.67
N PHE A 121 -5.38 -3.21 -11.86
CA PHE A 121 -6.76 -3.09 -12.37
C PHE A 121 -7.12 -1.70 -12.88
N ILE A 122 -6.28 -0.69 -12.57
CA ILE A 122 -6.45 0.67 -13.11
C ILE A 122 -6.21 0.71 -14.62
N PHE A 123 -5.48 -0.26 -15.17
CA PHE A 123 -5.17 -0.31 -16.58
C PHE A 123 -6.29 -0.93 -17.44
N MET A 124 -7.35 -1.43 -16.83
CA MET A 124 -8.50 -1.97 -17.57
C MET A 124 -9.15 -0.86 -18.40
N GLY A 125 -9.29 -1.11 -19.71
CA GLY A 125 -9.80 -0.13 -20.67
C GLY A 125 -8.76 0.91 -21.12
N THR A 126 -7.48 0.73 -20.82
CA THR A 126 -6.39 1.63 -21.25
C THR A 126 -5.43 0.95 -22.23
N VAL A 127 -4.45 1.69 -22.74
CA VAL A 127 -3.41 1.15 -23.64
C VAL A 127 -2.51 0.10 -22.97
N LEU A 128 -2.47 0.04 -21.64
CA LEU A 128 -1.69 -0.93 -20.85
C LEU A 128 -2.48 -2.17 -20.42
N GLU A 129 -3.75 -2.29 -20.82
CA GLU A 129 -4.62 -3.43 -20.46
C GLU A 129 -3.99 -4.77 -20.83
N ASN A 130 -3.51 -4.90 -22.06
CA ASN A 130 -2.97 -6.18 -22.54
C ASN A 130 -1.74 -6.62 -21.72
N SER A 131 -0.85 -5.71 -21.39
CA SER A 131 0.33 -6.00 -20.56
C SER A 131 -0.06 -6.42 -19.14
N ALA A 132 -1.04 -5.72 -18.54
CA ALA A 132 -1.56 -6.09 -17.22
C ALA A 132 -2.24 -7.48 -17.22
N ILE A 133 -3.04 -7.78 -18.24
CA ILE A 133 -3.72 -9.08 -18.38
C ILE A 133 -2.71 -10.21 -18.68
N SER A 134 -1.68 -9.97 -19.49
CA SER A 134 -0.62 -10.95 -19.74
C SER A 134 0.12 -11.30 -18.46
N LEU A 135 0.55 -10.30 -17.68
CA LEU A 135 1.18 -10.55 -16.38
C LEU A 135 0.27 -11.34 -15.43
N ILE A 136 -1.03 -10.99 -15.35
CA ILE A 136 -2.00 -11.72 -14.52
C ILE A 136 -2.13 -13.18 -15.00
N ARG A 137 -2.20 -13.43 -16.29
CA ARG A 137 -2.33 -14.77 -16.88
C ARG A 137 -1.10 -15.62 -16.56
N GLU A 138 0.09 -15.12 -16.89
CA GLU A 138 1.36 -15.80 -16.66
C GLU A 138 1.55 -16.14 -15.18
N THR A 139 1.26 -15.19 -14.30
CA THR A 139 1.36 -15.42 -12.86
C THR A 139 0.34 -16.44 -12.35
N LEU A 140 -0.91 -16.43 -12.86
CA LEU A 140 -1.89 -17.46 -12.49
C LEU A 140 -1.48 -18.85 -12.93
N GLU A 141 -0.85 -18.99 -14.10
CA GLU A 141 -0.34 -20.27 -14.60
C GLU A 141 0.82 -20.76 -13.72
N GLN A 142 1.74 -19.88 -13.37
CA GLN A 142 2.85 -20.17 -12.45
C GLN A 142 2.36 -20.54 -11.05
N ASP A 143 1.42 -19.78 -10.50
CA ASP A 143 0.88 -19.99 -9.15
C ASP A 143 0.18 -21.37 -9.02
N ARG A 144 -0.29 -21.97 -10.10
CA ARG A 144 -0.95 -23.28 -10.09
C ARG A 144 -0.01 -24.45 -9.89
N VAL A 145 1.29 -24.27 -10.17
CA VAL A 145 2.29 -25.35 -10.15
C VAL A 145 3.33 -25.19 -9.07
N VAL A 146 3.38 -24.04 -8.39
CA VAL A 146 4.35 -23.77 -7.31
C VAL A 146 3.77 -24.08 -5.93
N ALA A 147 4.64 -24.48 -5.00
CA ALA A 147 4.25 -24.75 -3.61
C ALA A 147 3.82 -23.47 -2.85
N HIS A 148 4.41 -22.34 -3.21
CA HIS A 148 4.14 -21.04 -2.58
C HIS A 148 3.66 -20.03 -3.62
N PRO A 149 2.33 -20.00 -3.93
CA PRO A 149 1.75 -19.07 -4.88
C PRO A 149 1.90 -17.63 -4.42
N THR A 150 1.90 -16.70 -5.39
CA THR A 150 1.84 -15.27 -5.09
C THR A 150 0.50 -14.88 -4.45
N LEU A 151 0.41 -13.63 -4.00
CA LEU A 151 -0.86 -13.10 -3.48
C LEU A 151 -1.84 -12.66 -4.59
N LEU A 152 -1.57 -12.93 -5.86
CA LEU A 152 -2.43 -12.52 -6.97
C LEU A 152 -3.88 -12.98 -6.77
N ALA A 153 -4.09 -14.26 -6.47
CA ALA A 153 -5.44 -14.81 -6.30
C ALA A 153 -6.19 -14.18 -5.11
N LYS A 154 -5.48 -13.71 -4.07
CA LYS A 154 -6.08 -12.93 -2.96
C LYS A 154 -6.69 -11.63 -3.46
N TRP A 155 -5.99 -10.91 -4.35
CA TRP A 155 -6.38 -9.58 -4.81
C TRP A 155 -7.31 -9.59 -6.01
N LEU A 156 -7.33 -10.65 -6.82
CA LEU A 156 -8.27 -10.76 -7.94
C LEU A 156 -9.72 -10.67 -7.44
N PRO A 157 -10.57 -9.86 -8.12
CA PRO A 157 -11.94 -9.65 -7.68
C PRO A 157 -12.79 -10.92 -7.84
N SER A 158 -13.68 -11.17 -6.88
CA SER A 158 -14.63 -12.29 -6.94
C SER A 158 -15.89 -11.91 -7.69
N GLU A 159 -16.46 -12.87 -8.45
CA GLU A 159 -17.77 -12.70 -9.08
C GLU A 159 -18.92 -12.80 -8.06
N ASN A 160 -18.72 -13.56 -6.97
CA ASN A 160 -19.71 -13.76 -5.90
C ASN A 160 -19.45 -12.72 -4.78
N THR A 161 -19.85 -11.48 -5.00
CA THR A 161 -19.74 -10.38 -4.02
C THR A 161 -20.97 -9.47 -4.12
N SER A 162 -21.35 -8.81 -3.04
CA SER A 162 -22.44 -7.84 -3.03
C SER A 162 -22.14 -6.58 -3.87
N SER A 163 -20.86 -6.21 -3.99
CA SER A 163 -20.43 -5.02 -4.74
C SER A 163 -20.62 -5.19 -6.26
N LYS A 164 -21.54 -4.44 -6.85
CA LYS A 164 -21.78 -4.41 -8.31
C LYS A 164 -20.53 -4.01 -9.10
N LYS A 165 -19.75 -3.04 -8.57
CA LYS A 165 -18.49 -2.58 -9.18
C LYS A 165 -17.47 -3.73 -9.23
N THR A 166 -17.31 -4.44 -8.12
CA THR A 166 -16.37 -5.58 -8.04
C THR A 166 -16.78 -6.72 -8.97
N ARG A 167 -18.08 -7.04 -9.06
CA ARG A 167 -18.57 -8.07 -9.99
C ARG A 167 -18.30 -7.73 -11.46
N LYS A 168 -18.54 -6.46 -11.85
CA LYS A 168 -18.24 -5.99 -13.21
C LYS A 168 -16.75 -6.13 -13.53
N LEU A 169 -15.88 -5.71 -12.62
CA LEU A 169 -14.44 -5.84 -12.79
C LEU A 169 -13.99 -7.31 -12.87
N ALA A 170 -14.54 -8.17 -12.00
CA ALA A 170 -14.26 -9.61 -12.05
C ALA A 170 -14.65 -10.23 -13.38
N SER A 171 -15.84 -9.90 -13.89
CA SER A 171 -16.33 -10.38 -15.20
C SER A 171 -15.43 -9.90 -16.34
N LEU A 172 -15.02 -8.62 -16.33
CA LEU A 172 -14.11 -8.06 -17.33
C LEU A 172 -12.76 -8.79 -17.34
N ILE A 173 -12.12 -8.91 -16.18
CA ILE A 173 -10.81 -9.59 -16.07
C ILE A 173 -10.96 -11.06 -16.50
N ARG A 174 -11.98 -11.76 -16.03
CA ARG A 174 -12.27 -13.14 -16.44
C ARG A 174 -12.38 -13.31 -17.96
N GLN A 175 -13.14 -12.43 -18.61
CA GLN A 175 -13.30 -12.45 -20.07
C GLN A 175 -11.96 -12.24 -20.79
N LYS A 176 -11.16 -11.29 -20.34
CA LYS A 176 -9.81 -11.03 -20.89
C LYS A 176 -8.85 -12.20 -20.67
N LEU A 177 -9.03 -12.97 -19.61
CA LEU A 177 -8.28 -14.20 -19.35
C LEU A 177 -8.80 -15.41 -20.17
N ASN A 178 -9.88 -15.26 -20.95
CA ASN A 178 -10.57 -16.33 -21.68
C ASN A 178 -11.04 -17.49 -20.80
N LEU A 179 -11.52 -17.18 -19.59
CA LEU A 179 -12.02 -18.18 -18.65
C LEU A 179 -13.55 -18.13 -18.57
N THR A 180 -14.17 -19.31 -18.42
CA THR A 180 -15.57 -19.39 -18.01
C THR A 180 -15.72 -18.99 -16.54
N SER A 181 -16.91 -18.58 -16.11
CA SER A 181 -17.18 -18.22 -14.71
C SER A 181 -16.84 -19.37 -13.74
N ARG A 182 -17.15 -20.63 -14.15
CA ARG A 182 -16.79 -21.81 -13.35
C ARG A 182 -15.28 -22.00 -13.22
N GLN A 183 -14.53 -21.85 -14.32
CA GLN A 183 -13.07 -21.97 -14.32
C GLN A 183 -12.42 -20.88 -13.45
N TYR A 184 -12.82 -19.63 -13.64
CA TYR A 184 -12.29 -18.50 -12.86
C TYR A 184 -12.50 -18.71 -11.35
N ARG A 185 -13.73 -19.04 -10.94
CA ARG A 185 -14.02 -19.32 -9.51
C ARG A 185 -13.23 -20.50 -8.98
N LYS A 186 -13.09 -21.59 -9.75
CA LYS A 186 -12.32 -22.77 -9.35
C LYS A 186 -10.84 -22.42 -9.14
N VAL A 187 -10.22 -21.70 -10.08
CA VAL A 187 -8.83 -21.26 -9.97
C VAL A 187 -8.64 -20.41 -8.72
N LEU A 188 -9.46 -19.37 -8.52
CA LEU A 188 -9.34 -18.52 -7.35
C LEU A 188 -9.54 -19.26 -6.03
N SER A 189 -10.54 -20.14 -5.94
CA SER A 189 -10.81 -20.88 -4.70
C SER A 189 -9.68 -21.85 -4.36
N THR A 190 -9.10 -22.52 -5.36
CA THR A 190 -7.96 -23.42 -5.18
C THR A 190 -6.73 -22.65 -4.69
N LEU A 191 -6.34 -21.61 -5.41
CA LEU A 191 -5.16 -20.82 -5.04
C LEU A 191 -5.31 -20.12 -3.67
N ARG A 192 -6.49 -19.57 -3.36
CA ARG A 192 -6.75 -18.96 -2.05
C ARG A 192 -6.65 -19.95 -0.90
N ARG A 193 -6.98 -21.22 -1.12
CA ARG A 193 -6.77 -22.27 -0.12
C ARG A 193 -5.29 -22.57 0.08
N THR A 194 -4.51 -22.62 -1.00
CA THR A 194 -3.06 -22.86 -0.95
C THR A 194 -2.31 -21.71 -0.28
N ILE A 195 -2.71 -20.45 -0.54
CA ILE A 195 -2.10 -19.26 0.06
C ILE A 195 -2.34 -19.18 1.59
N ARG A 196 -3.33 -19.90 2.12
CA ARG A 196 -3.69 -19.90 3.56
C ARG A 196 -3.87 -18.50 4.14
N ILE A 197 -4.62 -17.65 3.43
CA ILE A 197 -4.91 -16.30 3.90
C ILE A 197 -5.80 -16.34 5.15
N ILE A 198 -5.56 -15.43 6.09
CA ILE A 198 -6.28 -15.37 7.37
C ILE A 198 -7.81 -15.25 7.18
N GLU A 199 -8.26 -14.57 6.12
CA GLU A 199 -9.68 -14.42 5.81
C GLU A 199 -10.36 -15.77 5.48
N THR A 200 -9.62 -16.73 4.91
CA THR A 200 -10.13 -18.09 4.67
C THR A 200 -10.28 -18.84 5.98
N ASN A 201 -9.29 -18.75 6.87
CA ASN A 201 -9.34 -19.36 8.19
C ASN A 201 -10.54 -18.83 9.00
N LEU A 202 -10.73 -17.50 9.03
CA LEU A 202 -11.86 -16.86 9.70
C LEU A 202 -13.22 -17.31 9.15
N THR A 203 -13.34 -17.45 7.83
CA THR A 203 -14.56 -17.91 7.15
C THR A 203 -14.88 -19.36 7.54
N ASN A 204 -13.86 -20.21 7.63
CA ASN A 204 -14.00 -21.61 7.98
C ASN A 204 -14.06 -21.84 9.50
N LYS A 205 -13.94 -20.79 10.33
CA LYS A 205 -13.79 -20.85 11.78
C LYS A 205 -12.62 -21.75 12.22
N ASP A 206 -11.57 -21.75 11.44
CA ASP A 206 -10.34 -22.49 11.72
C ASP A 206 -9.33 -21.55 12.38
N TYR A 207 -9.03 -21.80 13.66
CA TYR A 207 -8.11 -21.02 14.48
C TYR A 207 -6.80 -21.79 14.77
N THR A 208 -6.44 -22.75 13.93
CA THR A 208 -5.21 -23.55 14.07
C THR A 208 -3.95 -22.84 13.52
N PHE A 209 -4.11 -21.64 12.96
CA PHE A 209 -2.99 -20.86 12.46
C PHE A 209 -2.11 -20.27 13.59
N ASP A 210 -0.87 -20.00 13.26
CA ASP A 210 0.04 -19.30 14.17
C ASP A 210 -0.20 -17.78 14.13
N ASP A 211 -0.65 -17.20 15.24
CA ASP A 211 -0.91 -15.76 15.35
C ASP A 211 0.35 -14.91 15.11
N ALA A 212 1.55 -15.42 15.41
CA ALA A 212 2.80 -14.69 15.16
C ALA A 212 3.08 -14.45 13.66
N GLN A 213 2.51 -15.28 12.79
CA GLN A 213 2.63 -15.14 11.33
C GLN A 213 1.53 -14.28 10.71
N VAL A 214 0.52 -13.88 11.48
CA VAL A 214 -0.54 -13.01 10.98
C VAL A 214 0.04 -11.62 10.67
N PRO A 215 -0.20 -11.07 9.46
CA PRO A 215 0.30 -9.73 9.12
C PRO A 215 -0.23 -8.66 10.08
N SER A 216 0.60 -7.69 10.44
CA SER A 216 0.34 -6.65 11.45
C SER A 216 -1.04 -5.98 11.31
N LYS A 217 -1.34 -5.44 10.12
CA LYS A 217 -2.64 -4.79 9.83
C LYS A 217 -3.82 -5.79 9.89
N ALA A 218 -3.60 -7.06 9.55
CA ALA A 218 -4.64 -8.08 9.64
C ALA A 218 -4.89 -8.48 11.10
N SER A 219 -3.83 -8.64 11.90
CA SER A 219 -3.93 -8.90 13.33
C SER A 219 -4.72 -7.79 14.04
N LEU A 220 -4.39 -6.53 13.81
CA LEU A 220 -5.13 -5.39 14.36
C LEU A 220 -6.59 -5.38 13.89
N ARG A 221 -6.84 -5.63 12.59
CA ARG A 221 -8.18 -5.59 11.99
C ARG A 221 -9.11 -6.67 12.52
N TYR A 222 -8.59 -7.89 12.68
CA TYR A 222 -9.40 -9.07 13.04
C TYR A 222 -9.37 -9.41 14.52
N ARG A 223 -8.70 -8.62 15.38
CA ARG A 223 -8.60 -8.83 16.83
C ARG A 223 -9.94 -9.13 17.52
N LYS A 224 -11.00 -8.37 17.17
CA LYS A 224 -12.36 -8.62 17.68
C LYS A 224 -12.92 -9.97 17.29
N ALA A 225 -12.62 -10.42 16.07
CA ALA A 225 -13.04 -11.74 15.60
C ALA A 225 -12.29 -12.84 16.37
N PHE A 226 -10.99 -12.67 16.60
CA PHE A 226 -10.20 -13.61 17.42
C PHE A 226 -10.71 -13.68 18.86
N SER A 227 -10.88 -12.53 19.51
CA SER A 227 -11.43 -12.48 20.87
C SER A 227 -12.84 -13.08 20.98
N ARG A 228 -13.71 -12.80 20.02
CA ARG A 228 -15.10 -13.25 20.06
C ARG A 228 -15.24 -14.76 19.80
N ASN A 229 -14.46 -15.29 18.85
CA ASN A 229 -14.67 -16.64 18.35
C ASN A 229 -13.76 -17.67 19.03
N ASP A 230 -12.61 -17.25 19.57
CA ASP A 230 -11.64 -18.10 20.26
C ASP A 230 -10.86 -17.32 21.32
N ASN A 231 -11.60 -16.83 22.32
CA ASN A 231 -11.06 -15.93 23.34
C ASN A 231 -9.97 -16.59 24.20
N ALA A 232 -10.15 -17.85 24.57
CA ALA A 232 -9.18 -18.54 25.42
C ALA A 232 -7.81 -18.64 24.76
N ARG A 233 -7.76 -19.10 23.52
CA ARG A 233 -6.53 -19.21 22.74
C ARG A 233 -5.88 -17.84 22.47
N TYR A 234 -6.68 -16.86 22.03
CA TYR A 234 -6.17 -15.52 21.72
C TYR A 234 -5.67 -14.80 22.97
N SER A 235 -6.34 -14.97 24.12
CA SER A 235 -5.90 -14.44 25.40
C SER A 235 -4.57 -15.05 25.86
N ALA A 236 -4.45 -16.37 25.78
CA ALA A 236 -3.21 -17.06 26.11
C ALA A 236 -2.05 -16.62 25.18
N TYR A 237 -2.33 -16.39 23.88
CA TYR A 237 -1.35 -15.85 22.95
C TYR A 237 -0.86 -14.46 23.38
N LEU A 238 -1.77 -13.52 23.68
CA LEU A 238 -1.38 -12.17 24.12
C LEU A 238 -0.59 -12.18 25.43
N GLU A 239 -0.92 -13.09 26.36
CA GLU A 239 -0.15 -13.29 27.59
C GLU A 239 1.27 -13.81 27.32
N ALA A 240 1.40 -14.78 26.42
CA ALA A 240 2.71 -15.30 26.00
C ALA A 240 3.55 -14.21 25.29
N VAL A 241 2.92 -13.34 24.50
CA VAL A 241 3.61 -12.17 23.91
C VAL A 241 4.09 -11.20 25.00
N ASN A 242 3.24 -10.87 25.97
CA ASN A 242 3.61 -9.96 27.06
C ASN A 242 4.71 -10.52 27.98
N LYS A 243 4.84 -11.85 28.06
CA LYS A 243 5.94 -12.53 28.76
C LYS A 243 7.21 -12.68 27.92
N GLY A 244 7.19 -12.30 26.64
CA GLY A 244 8.31 -12.46 25.71
C GLY A 244 8.49 -13.90 25.16
N GLU A 245 7.54 -14.81 25.45
CA GLU A 245 7.58 -16.21 24.99
C GLU A 245 7.17 -16.35 23.50
N LYS A 246 6.35 -15.42 23.00
CA LYS A 246 5.91 -15.34 21.60
C LYS A 246 6.11 -13.94 21.05
N LYS A 247 6.12 -13.84 19.72
CA LYS A 247 6.20 -12.56 18.99
C LYS A 247 4.84 -12.18 18.44
N ILE A 248 4.58 -10.88 18.35
CA ILE A 248 3.47 -10.31 17.61
C ILE A 248 4.02 -9.45 16.48
N ASN A 249 3.45 -9.59 15.29
CA ASN A 249 3.91 -8.84 14.14
C ASN A 249 3.31 -7.43 14.15
N THR A 250 4.16 -6.42 14.35
CA THR A 250 3.80 -4.99 14.36
C THR A 250 4.58 -4.18 13.32
N SER A 251 5.39 -4.83 12.48
CA SER A 251 6.34 -4.21 11.56
C SER A 251 5.77 -3.19 10.58
N THR A 252 4.46 -3.23 10.30
CA THR A 252 3.77 -2.29 9.40
C THR A 252 2.71 -1.46 10.11
N LEU A 253 2.71 -1.44 11.46
CA LEU A 253 1.86 -0.55 12.26
C LEU A 253 2.64 0.68 12.67
N TYR A 254 1.92 1.78 12.73
CA TYR A 254 2.41 3.05 13.28
C TYR A 254 1.61 3.42 14.54
N PRO A 255 2.14 4.28 15.42
CA PRO A 255 1.42 4.72 16.62
C PRO A 255 0.01 5.20 16.34
N TYR A 256 -0.22 5.95 15.26
CA TYR A 256 -1.55 6.45 14.90
C TYR A 256 -2.56 5.34 14.58
N ASP A 257 -2.13 4.18 14.04
CA ASP A 257 -3.03 3.05 13.77
C ASP A 257 -3.62 2.50 15.07
N LEU A 258 -2.81 2.45 16.11
CA LEU A 258 -3.19 1.96 17.44
C LEU A 258 -4.06 2.99 18.18
N LEU A 259 -3.68 4.27 18.16
CA LEU A 259 -4.48 5.36 18.75
C LEU A 259 -5.85 5.47 18.10
N HIS A 260 -5.92 5.44 16.77
CA HIS A 260 -7.20 5.44 16.05
C HIS A 260 -8.08 4.24 16.44
N THR A 261 -7.45 3.09 16.68
CA THR A 261 -8.16 1.89 17.13
C THR A 261 -8.70 2.08 18.55
N LEU A 262 -7.89 2.63 19.45
CA LEU A 262 -8.27 2.88 20.84
C LEU A 262 -9.45 3.87 20.96
N TRP A 263 -9.44 4.96 20.18
CA TRP A 263 -10.52 5.96 20.16
C TRP A 263 -11.85 5.42 19.64
N ASN A 264 -11.82 4.47 18.70
CA ASN A 264 -13.03 3.90 18.12
C ASN A 264 -13.49 2.60 18.81
N ASP A 265 -12.69 2.09 19.74
CA ASP A 265 -12.86 0.76 20.26
C ASP A 265 -12.10 0.60 21.58
N ASN A 266 -12.79 0.32 22.66
CA ASN A 266 -12.21 0.16 24.00
C ASN A 266 -11.41 -1.15 24.18
N ASP A 267 -10.89 -1.76 23.12
CA ASP A 267 -10.00 -2.92 23.20
C ASP A 267 -8.57 -2.49 23.58
N THR A 268 -8.35 -2.24 24.85
CA THR A 268 -7.04 -1.84 25.38
C THR A 268 -6.03 -2.98 25.34
N ARG A 269 -6.45 -4.22 25.62
CA ARG A 269 -5.55 -5.36 25.79
C ARG A 269 -4.70 -5.69 24.58
N THR A 270 -5.33 -5.81 23.40
CA THR A 270 -4.61 -6.07 22.15
C THR A 270 -3.77 -4.86 21.74
N VAL A 271 -4.32 -3.65 21.89
CA VAL A 271 -3.64 -2.41 21.55
C VAL A 271 -2.40 -2.20 22.42
N ASP A 272 -2.50 -2.41 23.74
CA ASP A 272 -1.38 -2.30 24.69
C ASP A 272 -0.26 -3.30 24.36
N THR A 273 -0.65 -4.57 24.05
CA THR A 273 0.32 -5.58 23.65
C THR A 273 1.04 -5.19 22.35
N MET A 274 0.30 -4.68 21.35
CA MET A 274 0.89 -4.23 20.10
C MET A 274 1.76 -2.98 20.28
N TRP A 275 1.33 -2.02 21.12
CA TRP A 275 2.08 -0.81 21.42
C TRP A 275 3.47 -1.11 21.99
N LYS A 276 3.54 -2.01 22.97
CA LYS A 276 4.80 -2.44 23.59
C LYS A 276 5.75 -3.13 22.61
N ASN A 277 5.23 -3.65 21.52
CA ASN A 277 5.97 -4.38 20.48
C ASN A 277 6.12 -3.59 19.17
N LEU A 278 5.79 -2.29 19.15
CA LEU A 278 6.07 -1.45 17.98
C LEU A 278 7.57 -1.39 17.71
N PRO A 279 7.99 -1.30 16.43
CA PRO A 279 9.38 -1.01 16.11
C PRO A 279 9.83 0.28 16.76
N ASP A 280 11.07 0.33 17.23
CA ASP A 280 11.69 1.58 17.63
C ASP A 280 12.05 2.37 16.38
N TYR A 281 11.29 3.44 16.13
CA TYR A 281 11.49 4.30 14.97
C TYR A 281 12.64 5.27 15.15
N VAL A 282 13.12 5.47 16.39
CA VAL A 282 14.20 6.40 16.72
C VAL A 282 15.56 5.72 16.62
N ASP A 283 15.70 4.51 17.12
CA ASP A 283 16.96 3.75 17.07
C ASP A 283 17.34 3.27 15.66
N ASN A 284 16.38 3.14 14.76
CA ASN A 284 16.65 2.82 13.34
C ASN A 284 17.25 3.99 12.54
N LEU A 285 17.42 5.15 13.12
CA LEU A 285 18.20 6.27 12.57
C LEU A 285 19.72 6.10 12.80
N GLN A 286 20.22 4.91 13.09
CA GLN A 286 21.62 4.57 13.16
C GLN A 286 22.30 4.82 11.81
N GLY A 287 22.97 5.94 11.71
CA GLY A 287 23.66 6.44 10.51
C GLY A 287 23.75 7.96 10.48
N LEU A 288 22.94 8.65 11.25
CA LEU A 288 23.14 10.04 11.57
C LEU A 288 23.92 10.11 12.88
N ASN A 289 25.13 10.66 12.84
CA ASN A 289 25.93 11.02 14.04
C ASN A 289 25.24 12.16 14.81
N VAL A 290 24.02 11.87 15.34
CA VAL A 290 23.26 12.82 16.14
C VAL A 290 23.56 12.52 17.60
N THR A 291 24.10 13.48 18.32
CA THR A 291 24.33 13.36 19.76
C THR A 291 23.00 13.17 20.50
N ASN A 292 23.01 12.47 21.64
CA ASN A 292 21.80 12.18 22.41
C ASN A 292 20.94 13.41 22.78
N SER A 293 21.57 14.62 22.86
CA SER A 293 20.86 15.87 23.12
C SER A 293 20.05 16.38 21.91
N GLU A 294 20.37 15.97 20.69
CA GLU A 294 19.69 16.41 19.46
C GLU A 294 18.54 15.49 19.09
N ARG A 295 18.49 14.25 19.63
CA ARG A 295 17.45 13.27 19.34
C ARG A 295 16.03 13.70 19.74
N TYR A 296 15.90 14.59 20.73
CA TYR A 296 14.60 14.99 21.28
C TYR A 296 14.09 16.34 20.79
N ASN A 297 14.92 17.12 20.08
CA ASN A 297 14.55 18.46 19.62
C ASN A 297 13.88 18.50 18.24
N GLY A 298 13.71 17.36 17.57
CA GLY A 298 13.22 17.28 16.19
C GLY A 298 11.82 16.71 16.01
N ILE A 299 11.13 16.30 17.08
CA ILE A 299 9.77 15.77 16.97
C ILE A 299 8.79 16.88 17.35
N VAL A 300 8.45 17.71 16.39
CA VAL A 300 7.26 18.55 16.46
C VAL A 300 6.16 17.80 15.72
N PHE A 301 5.15 17.37 16.48
CA PHE A 301 3.94 16.75 15.95
C PHE A 301 3.05 17.75 15.21
#